data_ca2214004bb7d0be99dee0cdb1970681
#
_entry.id   ca2214004bb7d0be99dee0cdb1970681
#
_cell.length_a   1.000
_cell.length_b   1.000
_cell.length_c   1.000
_cell.angle_alpha   90.00
_cell.angle_beta   90.00
_cell.angle_gamma   90.00
#
_symmetry.space_group_name_H-M   'P 1'
#
loop_
_entity.id
_entity.type
_entity.pdbx_description
1 polymer ?
#
loop_
_entity_poly.entity_id
_entity_poly.type
_entity_poly.pdbx_seq_one_letter_code
_entity_poly.pdbx_strand_id
1 'polypeptide(L)'
;MKPRPHAAFRQRVRDWAEKIGVRPERVQIQRMTHKWASCSPAGRISFNASLVREDVAFQEVVIVHELLHLRVPNHGRLFKSLMSAYVPEWQRIGGQRIARVCRFAENGAGGSAGRS
;
A
#
# COMPACT_ATOMS: atom_id res chain seq x y z
N MET A 1 -12.45 24.26 9.44
CA MET A 1 -13.05 22.96 9.60
C MET A 1 -12.13 21.84 9.19
N LYS A 2 -12.07 20.80 9.97
CA LYS A 2 -11.16 19.71 9.66
C LYS A 2 -11.76 18.76 8.64
N PRO A 3 -10.97 18.29 7.69
CA PRO A 3 -11.48 17.31 6.75
C PRO A 3 -11.75 16.00 7.48
N ARG A 4 -12.67 15.24 6.94
CA ARG A 4 -12.93 13.93 7.49
C ARG A 4 -11.74 13.04 7.30
N PRO A 5 -11.49 12.13 8.24
CA PRO A 5 -10.31 11.24 8.12
C PRO A 5 -10.27 10.47 6.82
N HIS A 6 -11.42 9.96 6.36
CA HIS A 6 -11.43 9.20 5.11
C HIS A 6 -11.14 10.11 3.92
N ALA A 7 -11.66 11.32 3.92
CA ALA A 7 -11.40 12.24 2.81
C ALA A 7 -9.94 12.64 2.78
N ALA A 8 -9.35 12.89 3.94
CA ALA A 8 -7.95 13.24 4.01
C ALA A 8 -7.08 12.07 3.55
N PHE A 9 -7.43 10.86 3.94
CA PHE A 9 -6.71 9.68 3.53
C PHE A 9 -6.79 9.50 2.01
N ARG A 10 -7.98 9.64 1.43
CA ARG A 10 -8.13 9.50 -0.01
C ARG A 10 -7.36 10.56 -0.78
N GLN A 11 -7.28 11.76 -0.23
CA GLN A 11 -6.49 12.80 -0.88
C GLN A 11 -5.00 12.42 -0.86
N ARG A 12 -4.55 11.84 0.24
CA ARG A 12 -3.18 11.39 0.36
C ARG A 12 -2.87 10.31 -0.67
N VAL A 13 -3.82 9.41 -0.90
CA VAL A 13 -3.65 8.38 -1.92
C VAL A 13 -3.54 9.01 -3.30
N ARG A 14 -4.39 9.98 -3.61
CA ARG A 14 -4.33 10.65 -4.90
C ARG A 14 -3.01 11.38 -5.11
N ASP A 15 -2.54 12.05 -4.06
CA ASP A 15 -1.28 12.78 -4.16
C ASP A 15 -0.13 11.84 -4.44
N TRP A 16 -0.09 10.71 -3.76
CA TRP A 16 0.97 9.74 -3.98
C TRP A 16 0.85 9.07 -5.35
N ALA A 17 -0.38 8.77 -5.78
CA ALA A 17 -0.57 8.18 -7.10
C ALA A 17 -0.04 9.10 -8.19
N GLU A 18 -0.27 10.38 -8.05
CA GLU A 18 0.23 11.35 -9.00
C GLU A 18 1.75 11.42 -8.97
N LYS A 19 2.32 11.43 -7.78
CA LYS A 19 3.76 11.51 -7.63
C LYS A 19 4.46 10.28 -8.21
N ILE A 20 3.90 9.11 -8.00
CA ILE A 20 4.47 7.86 -8.50
C ILE A 20 4.17 7.68 -9.98
N GLY A 21 3.12 8.30 -10.46
CA GLY A 21 2.74 8.19 -11.86
C GLY A 21 1.90 6.97 -12.16
N VAL A 22 1.01 6.59 -11.24
CA VAL A 22 0.13 5.44 -11.46
C VAL A 22 -1.32 5.86 -11.29
N ARG A 23 -2.20 5.05 -11.80
CA ARG A 23 -3.64 5.26 -11.71
C ARG A 23 -4.31 3.99 -11.28
N PRO A 24 -4.69 3.90 -10.00
CA PRO A 24 -5.44 2.73 -9.56
C PRO A 24 -6.80 2.72 -10.25
N GLU A 25 -7.26 1.54 -10.58
CA GLU A 25 -8.56 1.41 -11.20
C GLU A 25 -9.65 1.72 -10.19
N ARG A 26 -9.40 1.37 -8.93
CA ARG A 26 -10.38 1.60 -7.89
C ARG A 26 -9.69 1.63 -6.54
N VAL A 27 -10.13 2.51 -5.67
CA VAL A 27 -9.61 2.58 -4.31
C VAL A 27 -10.78 2.49 -3.34
N GLN A 28 -10.71 1.54 -2.42
CA GLN A 28 -11.76 1.34 -1.44
C GLN A 28 -11.18 1.37 -0.04
N ILE A 29 -11.97 1.79 0.92
CA ILE A 29 -11.62 1.70 2.33
C ILE A 29 -12.66 0.81 2.97
N GLN A 30 -12.23 -0.30 3.56
CA GLN A 30 -13.16 -1.25 4.12
C GLN A 30 -12.55 -1.98 5.30
N ARG A 31 -13.35 -2.65 6.07
CA ARG A 31 -12.84 -3.41 7.19
C ARG A 31 -12.07 -4.61 6.69
N MET A 32 -10.94 -4.85 7.30
CA MET A 32 -10.13 -6.02 6.98
C MET A 32 -9.60 -6.57 8.29
N THR A 33 -9.44 -7.89 8.38
CA THR A 33 -9.07 -8.50 9.64
C THR A 33 -7.57 -8.76 9.79
N HIS A 34 -6.89 -9.13 8.73
CA HIS A 34 -5.49 -9.50 8.86
C HIS A 34 -4.51 -8.66 8.07
N LYS A 35 -5.00 -7.75 7.26
CA LYS A 35 -4.15 -6.97 6.41
C LYS A 35 -4.40 -5.49 6.58
N TRP A 36 -3.41 -4.69 6.24
CA TRP A 36 -3.58 -3.26 6.19
C TRP A 36 -4.10 -2.81 4.83
N ALA A 37 -3.86 -3.63 3.80
CA ALA A 37 -4.28 -3.28 2.45
C ALA A 37 -4.14 -4.46 1.53
N SER A 38 -4.72 -4.37 0.35
CA SER A 38 -4.51 -5.37 -0.67
C SER A 38 -4.68 -4.73 -2.05
N CYS A 39 -4.06 -5.33 -3.04
CA CYS A 39 -4.06 -4.81 -4.39
C CYS A 39 -4.28 -5.97 -5.34
N SER A 40 -5.26 -5.87 -6.21
CA SER A 40 -5.51 -6.92 -7.18
C SER A 40 -4.72 -6.66 -8.45
N PRO A 41 -4.49 -7.69 -9.27
CA PRO A 41 -3.81 -7.48 -10.55
C PRO A 41 -4.53 -6.51 -11.47
N ALA A 42 -5.83 -6.33 -11.27
CA ALA A 42 -6.59 -5.39 -12.08
C ALA A 42 -6.41 -3.94 -11.65
N GLY A 43 -5.64 -3.70 -10.60
CA GLY A 43 -5.40 -2.34 -10.16
C GLY A 43 -6.40 -1.83 -9.13
N ARG A 44 -7.12 -2.72 -8.49
CA ARG A 44 -8.07 -2.35 -7.45
C ARG A 44 -7.39 -2.46 -6.11
N ILE A 45 -7.40 -1.38 -5.36
CA ILE A 45 -6.73 -1.34 -4.07
C ILE A 45 -7.74 -1.17 -2.96
N SER A 46 -7.61 -1.98 -1.92
CA SER A 46 -8.44 -1.87 -0.74
C SER A 46 -7.56 -1.53 0.44
N PHE A 47 -7.96 -0.55 1.23
CA PHE A 47 -7.24 -0.18 2.44
C PHE A 47 -8.11 -0.49 3.64
N ASN A 48 -7.48 -0.96 4.70
CA ASN A 48 -8.17 -1.26 5.94
C ASN A 48 -8.68 0.04 6.57
N ALA A 49 -9.93 0.04 6.96
CA ALA A 49 -10.50 1.22 7.60
C ALA A 49 -9.71 1.65 8.83
N SER A 50 -9.08 0.70 9.53
CA SER A 50 -8.26 1.03 10.69
C SER A 50 -7.03 1.85 10.33
N LEU A 51 -6.57 1.74 9.08
CA LEU A 51 -5.38 2.46 8.66
C LEU A 51 -5.60 3.96 8.73
N VAL A 52 -6.83 4.39 8.54
CA VAL A 52 -7.16 5.80 8.53
C VAL A 52 -6.87 6.46 9.89
N ARG A 53 -6.78 5.65 10.94
CA ARG A 53 -6.51 6.16 12.29
C ARG A 53 -5.05 6.04 12.69
N GLU A 54 -4.23 5.49 11.83
CA GLU A 54 -2.81 5.34 12.14
C GLU A 54 -2.05 6.61 11.83
N ASP A 55 -0.81 6.69 12.29
CA ASP A 55 0.06 7.80 11.97
C ASP A 55 0.12 8.03 10.49
N VAL A 56 0.22 9.28 10.09
CA VAL A 56 0.35 9.62 8.69
C VAL A 56 1.56 8.92 8.08
N ALA A 57 2.67 8.85 8.83
CA ALA A 57 3.86 8.20 8.30
C ALA A 57 3.61 6.73 7.94
N PHE A 58 2.90 6.02 8.81
CA PHE A 58 2.58 4.62 8.52
C PHE A 58 1.60 4.52 7.37
N GLN A 59 0.62 5.42 7.32
CA GLN A 59 -0.32 5.44 6.21
C GLN A 59 0.43 5.56 4.90
N GLU A 60 1.43 6.43 4.85
CA GLU A 60 2.17 6.65 3.61
C GLU A 60 2.97 5.42 3.21
N VAL A 61 3.54 4.72 4.17
CA VAL A 61 4.24 3.47 3.85
C VAL A 61 3.28 2.50 3.16
N VAL A 62 2.09 2.34 3.71
CA VAL A 62 1.12 1.39 3.15
C VAL A 62 0.62 1.86 1.80
N ILE A 63 0.31 3.15 1.69
CA ILE A 63 -0.19 3.71 0.44
C ILE A 63 0.83 3.53 -0.69
N VAL A 64 2.08 3.91 -0.44
CA VAL A 64 3.11 3.81 -1.46
C VAL A 64 3.36 2.36 -1.83
N HIS A 65 3.37 1.48 -0.82
CA HIS A 65 3.54 0.05 -1.04
C HIS A 65 2.50 -0.48 -2.04
N GLU A 66 1.23 -0.13 -1.82
CA GLU A 66 0.17 -0.63 -2.69
C GLU A 66 0.22 0.02 -4.07
N LEU A 67 0.48 1.31 -4.13
CA LEU A 67 0.53 1.98 -5.41
C LEU A 67 1.69 1.47 -6.26
N LEU A 68 2.81 1.15 -5.63
CA LEU A 68 3.94 0.62 -6.36
C LEU A 68 3.63 -0.73 -7.00
N HIS A 69 2.73 -1.50 -6.40
CA HIS A 69 2.33 -2.77 -7.00
C HIS A 69 1.66 -2.60 -8.35
N LEU A 70 1.20 -1.42 -8.68
CA LEU A 70 0.64 -1.18 -10.00
C LEU A 70 1.73 -1.13 -11.06
N ARG A 71 2.99 -0.97 -10.64
CA ARG A 71 4.12 -0.94 -11.56
C ARG A 71 5.05 -2.13 -11.37
N VAL A 72 5.22 -2.58 -10.13
CA VAL A 72 6.16 -3.64 -9.80
C VAL A 72 5.45 -4.66 -8.93
N PRO A 73 4.97 -5.75 -9.53
CA PRO A 73 4.14 -6.72 -8.79
C PRO A 73 4.84 -7.44 -7.64
N ASN A 74 6.12 -7.74 -7.77
CA ASN A 74 6.76 -8.50 -6.71
C ASN A 74 7.64 -7.62 -5.83
N HIS A 75 8.01 -8.14 -4.67
CA HIS A 75 8.75 -7.38 -3.66
C HIS A 75 10.25 -7.56 -3.80
N GLY A 76 10.74 -7.60 -5.03
CA GLY A 76 12.15 -7.79 -5.27
C GLY A 76 12.97 -6.52 -5.08
N ARG A 77 14.17 -6.53 -5.65
CA ARG A 77 15.11 -5.45 -5.47
C ARG A 77 14.58 -4.11 -6.00
N LEU A 78 13.96 -4.13 -7.17
CA LEU A 78 13.43 -2.89 -7.73
C LEU A 78 12.34 -2.30 -6.86
N PHE A 79 11.45 -3.15 -6.36
CA PHE A 79 10.40 -2.68 -5.48
C PHE A 79 10.98 -2.00 -4.24
N LYS A 80 11.96 -2.63 -3.64
CA LYS A 80 12.58 -2.08 -2.43
C LYS A 80 13.31 -0.79 -2.70
N SER A 81 13.95 -0.69 -3.85
CA SER A 81 14.64 0.54 -4.23
C SER A 81 13.65 1.68 -4.39
N LEU A 82 12.52 1.41 -5.02
CA LEU A 82 11.50 2.43 -5.22
C LEU A 82 10.86 2.83 -3.90
N MET A 83 10.61 1.86 -3.03
CA MET A 83 10.08 2.19 -1.70
C MET A 83 11.03 3.14 -0.98
N SER A 84 12.33 2.85 -1.03
CA SER A 84 13.30 3.68 -0.36
C SER A 84 13.41 5.06 -0.98
N ALA A 85 13.19 5.16 -2.29
CA ALA A 85 13.23 6.45 -2.96
C ALA A 85 12.05 7.33 -2.55
N TYR A 86 10.86 6.74 -2.43
CA TYR A 86 9.68 7.52 -2.10
C TYR A 86 9.50 7.70 -0.60
N VAL A 87 9.81 6.69 0.19
CA VAL A 87 9.68 6.76 1.64
C VAL A 87 10.95 6.18 2.27
N PRO A 88 11.98 7.00 2.42
CA PRO A 88 13.29 6.50 2.87
C PRO A 88 13.27 5.70 4.17
N GLU A 89 12.36 6.02 5.07
CA GLU A 89 12.31 5.34 6.36
C GLU A 89 11.27 4.24 6.41
N TRP A 90 10.87 3.73 5.26
CA TRP A 90 9.75 2.81 5.22
C TRP A 90 9.93 1.55 6.08
N GLN A 91 11.15 1.04 6.15
CA GLN A 91 11.38 -0.16 6.95
C GLN A 91 11.27 0.12 8.43
N ARG A 92 11.78 1.24 8.87
CA ARG A 92 11.68 1.62 10.27
C ARG A 92 10.24 1.95 10.66
N ILE A 93 9.58 2.74 9.82
CA ILE A 93 8.21 3.14 10.09
C ILE A 93 7.27 1.95 10.09
N GLY A 94 7.40 1.08 9.09
CA GLY A 94 6.54 -0.08 8.98
C GLY A 94 6.81 -1.12 10.04
N GLY A 95 8.07 -1.33 10.35
CA GLY A 95 8.44 -2.32 11.35
C GLY A 95 7.85 -3.68 11.03
N GLN A 96 7.40 -4.38 12.05
CA GLN A 96 6.83 -5.71 11.86
C GLN A 96 5.48 -5.65 11.17
N ARG A 97 4.83 -4.51 11.18
CA ARG A 97 3.51 -4.40 10.56
C ARG A 97 3.57 -4.50 9.04
N ILE A 98 4.75 -4.32 8.47
CA ILE A 98 4.90 -4.43 7.02
C ILE A 98 4.47 -5.80 6.52
N ALA A 99 4.65 -6.84 7.30
CA ALA A 99 4.27 -8.17 6.89
C ALA A 99 2.77 -8.30 6.65
N ARG A 100 1.99 -7.40 7.19
CA ARG A 100 0.54 -7.44 7.01
C ARG A 100 0.04 -6.49 5.94
N VAL A 101 0.95 -5.86 5.25
CA VAL A 101 0.54 -5.10 4.09
C VAL A 101 0.38 -6.12 2.98
N CYS A 102 -0.34 -5.77 1.97
CA CYS A 102 -0.66 -6.66 0.88
C CYS A 102 0.30 -7.80 0.61
N ARG A 103 -0.24 -9.00 0.49
CA ARG A 103 0.56 -10.10 0.06
C ARG A 103 0.19 -10.42 -1.31
N PHE A 104 0.09 -9.41 -2.15
CA PHE A 104 -0.26 -9.53 -3.52
C PHE A 104 0.32 -10.70 -4.15
N ALA A 105 -0.25 -11.29 -4.90
CA ALA A 105 0.27 -12.36 -5.59
C ALA A 105 0.53 -13.53 -4.82
N GLU A 106 0.83 -13.41 -3.75
CA GLU A 106 1.26 -14.48 -3.18
C GLU A 106 0.23 -15.27 -2.98
N ASN A 107 -0.55 -14.82 -3.05
CA ASN A 107 -1.37 -15.54 -2.84
C ASN A 107 -1.60 -16.29 -3.80
N GLY A 108 -1.58 -16.39 -4.04
CA GLY A 108 -1.80 -17.05 -4.79
C GLY A 108 -1.08 -17.78 -5.23
N ALA A 109 -0.95 -17.91 -5.46
CA ALA A 109 -0.33 -18.51 -5.96
C ALA A 109 0.44 -19.15 -5.63
N GLY A 110 0.49 -19.22 -5.36
CA GLY A 110 1.17 -19.75 -5.12
C GLY A 110 2.12 -19.84 -5.12
N GLY A 111 2.17 -19.67 -4.87
CA GLY A 111 3.00 -19.70 -4.64
C GLY A 111 4.00 -19.83 -4.87
N SER A 112 4.06 -19.95 -5.01
CA SER A 112 4.91 -20.07 -5.18
C SER A 112 5.77 -19.67 -4.95
N ALA A 113 5.83 -19.57 -4.94
CA ALA A 113 6.69 -19.27 -4.81
C ALA A 113 7.10 -18.55 -4.23
N GLY A 114 6.83 -18.44 -3.80
CA GLY A 114 7.02 -17.77 -3.08
C GLY A 114 7.89 -17.00 -2.97
N ARG A 115 8.36 -16.81 -3.02
CA ARG A 115 9.20 -16.19 -2.82
C ARG A 115 8.99 -15.07 -3.05
N SER A 116 8.98 -14.43 -2.76
CA SER A 116 8.96 -13.31 -2.96
C SER A 116 8.91 -12.52 -2.32
#